data_47a4fee26850ee337887795939b946d7
#
_entry.id   47a4fee26850ee337887795939b946d7
#
_cell.length_a   1.000
_cell.length_b   1.000
_cell.length_c   1.000
_cell.angle_alpha   90.00
_cell.angle_beta   90.00
_cell.angle_gamma   90.00
#
_symmetry.space_group_name_H-M   'P 1'
#
loop_
_entity.id
_entity.type
_entity.pdbx_description
1 polymer ?
#
loop_
_entity_poly.entity_id
_entity_poly.type
_entity_poly.pdbx_seq_one_letter_code
_entity_poly.pdbx_strand_id
1 'polypeptide(L)'
;MINKIIKKTLVTSISALILVASMVSPSFSASKLKLTMATSGSETDARSVAIREVMFPMISDFADVKVGYNSTMFDQGTELDAISRGNLTMSITSAQELAQFFPEFSIFATGYVHQDAAHQVKVFNNELMDPFKKKVEDELGVKLLSVMYLGKRHVNLRQPKSELTVKTPADLKGVNLRMPGTDAWQYLGKALGASPTPLAFNEVYTALQTGAVDGQDNPLPTVVDKKFYEVTKQIILTSHLVDLNYIAFSKKTWDKLSGEQKMRVQQAADAAASWGRLRQLQLENSLADFVRSKGLEIYEPDSAAFRKHVQKQYVGSEFAKSWPKGVLKKINSLGN
;
A
#
# COMPACT_ATOMS: atom_id res chain seq x y z
N MET A 1 100.16 30.87 2.25
CA MET A 1 100.27 30.79 0.75
C MET A 1 98.86 30.62 0.18
N ILE A 2 98.52 31.54 -0.68
CA ILE A 2 97.58 31.47 -1.78
C ILE A 2 96.11 31.45 -1.38
N ASN A 3 95.47 32.58 -1.25
CA ASN A 3 94.59 33.25 -2.24
C ASN A 3 93.70 32.37 -3.12
N LYS A 4 92.37 32.58 -2.95
CA LYS A 4 91.59 33.08 -4.11
C LYS A 4 90.09 33.19 -3.74
N ILE A 5 89.66 34.40 -3.66
CA ILE A 5 88.56 34.99 -4.43
C ILE A 5 87.58 33.99 -5.02
N ILE A 6 86.34 33.90 -4.43
CA ILE A 6 85.19 33.43 -5.16
C ILE A 6 84.05 34.45 -5.04
N LYS A 7 83.65 34.86 -6.22
CA LYS A 7 82.57 35.84 -6.50
C LYS A 7 81.23 35.42 -5.91
N LYS A 8 80.62 36.37 -5.36
CA LYS A 8 79.17 36.33 -5.03
C LYS A 8 78.36 36.19 -6.30
N THR A 9 77.63 35.10 -6.44
CA THR A 9 76.51 35.01 -7.36
C THR A 9 75.24 34.98 -6.57
N LEU A 10 74.50 36.07 -6.67
CA LEU A 10 73.17 36.22 -6.06
C LEU A 10 72.19 35.42 -6.91
N VAL A 11 71.67 34.31 -6.37
CA VAL A 11 70.54 33.58 -6.95
C VAL A 11 69.30 34.02 -6.17
N THR A 12 68.55 34.88 -6.78
CA THR A 12 67.22 35.25 -6.30
C THR A 12 66.25 34.11 -6.57
N SER A 13 65.95 33.35 -5.57
CA SER A 13 64.89 32.33 -5.62
C SER A 13 63.55 33.06 -5.46
N ILE A 14 62.84 33.21 -6.54
CA ILE A 14 61.43 33.61 -6.54
C ILE A 14 60.60 32.42 -6.06
N SER A 15 60.25 32.38 -4.77
CA SER A 15 59.26 31.45 -4.27
C SER A 15 57.88 31.90 -4.72
N ALA A 16 57.40 31.27 -5.82
CA ALA A 16 55.99 31.41 -6.22
C ALA A 16 55.09 30.71 -5.18
N LEU A 17 54.52 31.45 -4.28
CA LEU A 17 53.49 31.02 -3.38
C LEU A 17 52.23 30.78 -4.21
N ILE A 18 51.98 29.53 -4.64
CA ILE A 18 50.70 29.16 -5.23
C ILE A 18 49.66 29.13 -4.09
N LEU A 19 48.91 30.21 -3.99
CA LEU A 19 47.72 30.30 -3.14
C LEU A 19 46.63 29.41 -3.81
N VAL A 20 46.55 28.15 -3.42
CA VAL A 20 45.41 27.32 -3.77
C VAL A 20 44.23 27.88 -2.93
N ALA A 21 43.54 28.84 -3.48
CA ALA A 21 42.25 29.27 -3.00
C ALA A 21 41.30 28.06 -3.19
N SER A 22 41.17 27.25 -2.17
CA SER A 22 40.08 26.29 -2.08
C SER A 22 38.78 27.09 -2.19
N MET A 23 38.22 27.13 -3.39
CA MET A 23 36.84 27.57 -3.59
C MET A 23 35.95 26.55 -2.87
N VAL A 24 35.80 26.73 -1.57
CA VAL A 24 34.67 26.18 -0.84
C VAL A 24 33.47 26.93 -1.40
N SER A 25 32.91 26.39 -2.48
CA SER A 25 31.60 26.81 -2.93
C SER A 25 30.66 26.63 -1.72
N PRO A 26 29.98 27.66 -1.22
CA PRO A 26 28.98 27.45 -0.22
C PRO A 26 28.00 26.46 -0.81
N SER A 27 27.97 25.23 -0.28
CA SER A 27 26.87 24.33 -0.55
C SER A 27 25.62 25.03 0.01
N PHE A 28 24.93 25.76 -0.84
CA PHE A 28 23.58 26.16 -0.57
C PHE A 28 22.81 24.84 -0.35
N SER A 29 22.69 24.42 0.89
CA SER A 29 21.79 23.34 1.26
C SER A 29 20.41 23.83 0.84
N ALA A 30 19.98 23.43 -0.35
CA ALA A 30 18.62 23.70 -0.81
C ALA A 30 17.69 23.18 0.28
N SER A 31 16.75 24.02 0.72
CA SER A 31 15.79 23.62 1.76
C SER A 31 15.08 22.35 1.30
N LYS A 32 15.08 21.34 2.15
CA LYS A 32 14.42 20.05 1.83
C LYS A 32 12.93 20.29 1.54
N LEU A 33 12.44 19.52 0.59
CA LEU A 33 11.02 19.46 0.28
C LEU A 33 10.24 18.97 1.52
N LYS A 34 9.19 19.67 1.89
CA LYS A 34 8.27 19.23 2.95
C LYS A 34 7.16 18.39 2.33
N LEU A 35 7.21 17.09 2.53
CA LEU A 35 6.23 16.15 2.04
C LEU A 35 5.31 15.70 3.18
N THR A 36 4.10 15.32 2.82
CA THR A 36 3.12 14.77 3.76
C THR A 36 2.65 13.41 3.26
N MET A 37 2.41 12.49 4.18
CA MET A 37 1.84 11.17 3.88
C MET A 37 0.70 10.88 4.86
N ALA A 38 -0.39 10.32 4.35
CA ALA A 38 -1.49 9.81 5.15
C ALA A 38 -1.73 8.33 4.87
N THR A 39 -2.09 7.59 5.91
CA THR A 39 -2.48 6.17 5.81
C THR A 39 -3.44 5.80 6.93
N SER A 40 -4.39 4.90 6.63
CA SER A 40 -5.24 4.26 7.63
C SER A 40 -4.49 3.18 8.44
N GLY A 41 -3.32 2.73 7.95
CA GLY A 41 -2.45 1.81 8.67
C GLY A 41 -1.87 2.41 9.94
N SER A 42 -1.55 1.57 10.93
CA SER A 42 -0.79 1.97 12.12
C SER A 42 0.67 2.26 11.78
N GLU A 43 1.40 2.78 12.73
CA GLU A 43 2.85 2.95 12.62
C GLU A 43 3.58 1.61 12.52
N THR A 44 3.02 0.52 13.09
CA THR A 44 3.56 -0.84 13.11
C THR A 44 3.08 -1.72 11.94
N ASP A 45 2.12 -1.24 11.15
CA ASP A 45 1.70 -1.91 9.91
C ASP A 45 2.90 -2.12 8.97
N ALA A 46 3.05 -3.32 8.41
CA ALA A 46 4.21 -3.67 7.58
C ALA A 46 4.46 -2.71 6.41
N ARG A 47 3.39 -2.13 5.83
CA ARG A 47 3.49 -1.13 4.75
C ARG A 47 4.03 0.19 5.28
N SER A 48 3.54 0.64 6.44
CA SER A 48 4.01 1.86 7.11
C SER A 48 5.49 1.74 7.49
N VAL A 49 5.88 0.58 8.05
CA VAL A 49 7.28 0.28 8.36
C VAL A 49 8.14 0.29 7.10
N ALA A 50 7.70 -0.36 6.01
CA ALA A 50 8.43 -0.38 4.74
C ALA A 50 8.70 1.02 4.20
N ILE A 51 7.69 1.89 4.23
CA ILE A 51 7.84 3.27 3.76
C ILE A 51 8.77 4.07 4.70
N ARG A 52 8.59 3.97 6.01
CA ARG A 52 9.38 4.70 6.98
C ARG A 52 10.85 4.25 7.00
N GLU A 53 11.12 2.93 6.98
CA GLU A 53 12.46 2.39 7.18
C GLU A 53 13.23 2.19 5.85
N VAL A 54 12.53 2.15 4.71
CA VAL A 54 13.17 1.93 3.41
C VAL A 54 13.01 3.14 2.49
N MET A 55 11.77 3.61 2.24
CA MET A 55 11.58 4.69 1.27
C MET A 55 12.11 6.04 1.77
N PHE A 56 11.77 6.44 2.99
CA PHE A 56 12.13 7.77 3.47
C PHE A 56 13.64 7.98 3.65
N PRO A 57 14.44 7.03 4.16
CA PRO A 57 15.88 7.19 4.23
C PRO A 57 16.52 7.41 2.86
N MET A 58 16.02 6.79 1.80
CA MET A 58 16.54 6.93 0.42
C MET A 58 16.33 8.32 -0.20
N ILE A 59 15.42 9.13 0.37
CA ILE A 59 15.10 10.48 -0.12
C ILE A 59 15.40 11.57 0.92
N SER A 60 15.98 11.19 2.07
CA SER A 60 16.12 12.05 3.24
C SER A 60 17.08 13.22 3.07
N ASP A 61 17.96 13.20 2.08
CA ASP A 61 18.86 14.31 1.74
C ASP A 61 18.14 15.51 1.11
N PHE A 62 17.05 15.27 0.38
CA PHE A 62 16.29 16.35 -0.29
C PHE A 62 14.82 16.48 0.16
N ALA A 63 14.31 15.56 0.97
CA ALA A 63 12.92 15.61 1.44
C ALA A 63 12.79 15.21 2.92
N ASP A 64 11.90 15.92 3.64
CA ASP A 64 11.42 15.56 4.97
C ASP A 64 9.94 15.18 4.87
N VAL A 65 9.55 14.03 5.44
CA VAL A 65 8.18 13.52 5.35
C VAL A 65 7.50 13.53 6.70
N LYS A 66 6.36 14.21 6.79
CA LYS A 66 5.45 14.13 7.94
C LYS A 66 4.37 13.10 7.66
N VAL A 67 4.16 12.15 8.58
CA VAL A 67 3.18 11.05 8.39
C VAL A 67 2.03 11.18 9.39
N GLY A 68 0.81 11.01 8.88
CA GLY A 68 -0.40 10.76 9.68
C GLY A 68 -0.80 9.29 9.56
N TYR A 69 -0.55 8.53 10.63
CA TYR A 69 -0.97 7.14 10.77
C TYR A 69 -2.40 7.05 11.33
N ASN A 70 -3.04 5.88 11.20
CA ASN A 70 -4.37 5.59 11.78
C ASN A 70 -5.45 6.62 11.38
N SER A 71 -5.40 7.12 10.14
CA SER A 71 -6.33 8.15 9.63
C SER A 71 -6.32 9.48 10.44
N THR A 72 -5.21 9.80 11.13
CA THR A 72 -5.13 11.04 11.95
C THR A 72 -5.01 12.32 11.13
N MET A 73 -4.69 12.23 9.84
CA MET A 73 -4.54 13.39 8.95
C MET A 73 -5.70 13.49 7.96
N PHE A 74 -6.14 12.35 7.43
CA PHE A 74 -7.28 12.23 6.51
C PHE A 74 -7.99 10.92 6.79
N ASP A 75 -9.33 10.92 6.70
CA ASP A 75 -10.15 9.71 6.84
C ASP A 75 -9.91 8.75 5.68
N GLN A 76 -10.00 7.44 5.95
CA GLN A 76 -9.85 6.40 4.95
C GLN A 76 -10.77 6.64 3.74
N GLY A 77 -10.18 6.67 2.54
CA GLY A 77 -10.90 6.89 1.28
C GLY A 77 -10.99 8.35 0.84
N THR A 78 -10.49 9.32 1.64
CA THR A 78 -10.44 10.74 1.26
C THR A 78 -9.05 11.21 0.82
N GLU A 79 -8.04 10.35 0.93
CA GLU A 79 -6.64 10.69 0.69
C GLU A 79 -6.37 11.04 -0.78
N LEU A 80 -7.02 10.36 -1.73
CA LEU A 80 -6.86 10.65 -3.16
C LEU A 80 -7.39 12.04 -3.52
N ASP A 81 -8.53 12.44 -2.98
CA ASP A 81 -9.05 13.81 -3.09
C ASP A 81 -8.08 14.84 -2.50
N ALA A 82 -7.50 14.54 -1.34
CA ALA A 82 -6.53 15.42 -0.71
C ALA A 82 -5.25 15.59 -1.56
N ILE A 83 -4.77 14.53 -2.21
CA ILE A 83 -3.64 14.59 -3.14
C ILE A 83 -4.01 15.42 -4.37
N SER A 84 -5.16 15.18 -4.96
CA SER A 84 -5.65 15.88 -6.15
C SER A 84 -5.76 17.39 -5.90
N ARG A 85 -6.26 17.80 -4.74
CA ARG A 85 -6.36 19.20 -4.34
C ARG A 85 -5.02 19.83 -3.89
N GLY A 86 -3.95 19.01 -3.77
CA GLY A 86 -2.62 19.45 -3.36
C GLY A 86 -2.44 19.62 -1.85
N ASN A 87 -3.34 19.06 -1.03
CA ASN A 87 -3.29 19.11 0.44
C ASN A 87 -2.48 17.95 1.03
N LEU A 88 -2.20 16.92 0.24
CA LEU A 88 -1.43 15.73 0.62
C LEU A 88 -0.43 15.39 -0.49
N THR A 89 0.75 14.86 -0.13
CA THR A 89 1.76 14.47 -1.13
C THR A 89 1.68 12.99 -1.47
N MET A 90 1.49 12.13 -0.47
CA MET A 90 1.52 10.67 -0.64
C MET A 90 0.44 9.99 0.19
N SER A 91 -0.01 8.85 -0.31
CA SER A 91 -0.87 7.92 0.43
C SER A 91 -0.62 6.48 0.00
N ILE A 92 -1.13 5.55 0.79
CA ILE A 92 -1.29 4.14 0.42
C ILE A 92 -2.78 3.97 0.09
N THR A 93 -3.10 3.77 -1.18
CA THR A 93 -4.49 3.66 -1.67
C THR A 93 -4.78 2.30 -2.27
N SER A 94 -6.05 1.88 -2.24
CA SER A 94 -6.50 0.61 -2.83
C SER A 94 -7.09 0.79 -4.23
N ALA A 95 -7.23 -0.33 -4.96
CA ALA A 95 -7.96 -0.34 -6.22
C ALA A 95 -9.45 0.02 -6.04
N GLN A 96 -10.03 -0.32 -4.88
CA GLN A 96 -11.40 -0.01 -4.53
C GLN A 96 -11.62 1.49 -4.29
N GLU A 97 -10.62 2.18 -3.72
CA GLU A 97 -10.65 3.63 -3.55
C GLU A 97 -10.48 4.35 -4.89
N LEU A 98 -9.61 3.84 -5.77
CA LEU A 98 -9.49 4.34 -7.14
C LEU A 98 -10.77 4.11 -7.96
N ALA A 99 -11.51 3.04 -7.70
CA ALA A 99 -12.77 2.75 -8.39
C ALA A 99 -13.88 3.78 -8.11
N GLN A 100 -13.74 4.63 -7.09
CA GLN A 100 -14.66 5.77 -6.86
C GLN A 100 -14.54 6.84 -7.96
N PHE A 101 -13.34 7.00 -8.51
CA PHE A 101 -13.03 7.97 -9.57
C PHE A 101 -13.06 7.31 -10.94
N PHE A 102 -12.60 6.07 -11.01
CA PHE A 102 -12.41 5.29 -12.23
C PHE A 102 -13.01 3.90 -12.05
N PRO A 103 -14.30 3.69 -12.35
CA PRO A 103 -15.01 2.42 -12.09
C PRO A 103 -14.30 1.18 -12.64
N GLU A 104 -13.51 1.32 -13.72
CA GLU A 104 -12.72 0.25 -14.31
C GLU A 104 -11.64 -0.32 -13.38
N PHE A 105 -11.16 0.44 -12.35
CA PHE A 105 -10.23 -0.07 -11.35
C PHE A 105 -10.82 -1.18 -10.49
N SER A 106 -12.15 -1.30 -10.44
CA SER A 106 -12.82 -2.42 -9.76
C SER A 106 -12.38 -3.79 -10.25
N ILE A 107 -11.83 -3.90 -11.48
CA ILE A 107 -11.27 -5.15 -12.00
C ILE A 107 -10.14 -5.69 -11.13
N PHE A 108 -9.27 -4.82 -10.60
CA PHE A 108 -8.16 -5.19 -9.71
C PHE A 108 -8.60 -5.44 -8.26
N ALA A 109 -9.80 -5.01 -7.92
CA ALA A 109 -10.47 -5.17 -6.63
C ALA A 109 -11.39 -6.38 -6.57
N THR A 110 -11.56 -7.09 -7.69
CA THR A 110 -12.45 -8.24 -7.80
C THR A 110 -11.96 -9.40 -6.94
N GLY A 111 -12.85 -10.00 -6.18
CA GLY A 111 -12.52 -11.19 -5.39
C GLY A 111 -11.94 -12.31 -6.26
N TYR A 112 -10.84 -12.90 -5.79
CA TYR A 112 -10.09 -13.97 -6.47
C TYR A 112 -9.47 -13.62 -7.83
N VAL A 113 -9.31 -12.35 -8.18
CA VAL A 113 -8.66 -11.93 -9.42
C VAL A 113 -7.15 -12.14 -9.37
N HIS A 114 -6.52 -11.80 -8.25
CA HIS A 114 -5.10 -12.06 -8.04
C HIS A 114 -4.89 -13.42 -7.37
N GLN A 115 -3.85 -14.14 -7.78
CA GLN A 115 -3.53 -15.47 -7.23
C GLN A 115 -2.64 -15.33 -5.98
N ASP A 116 -1.65 -14.44 -6.05
CA ASP A 116 -0.67 -14.19 -5.00
C ASP A 116 0.00 -12.82 -5.16
N ALA A 117 0.96 -12.53 -4.27
CA ALA A 117 1.73 -11.29 -4.29
C ALA A 117 2.60 -11.13 -5.54
N ALA A 118 3.13 -12.22 -6.11
CA ALA A 118 3.95 -12.17 -7.32
C ALA A 118 3.08 -11.83 -8.54
N HIS A 119 1.89 -12.39 -8.62
CA HIS A 119 0.91 -12.07 -9.66
C HIS A 119 0.55 -10.57 -9.66
N GLN A 120 0.33 -9.98 -8.48
CA GLN A 120 0.08 -8.53 -8.37
C GLN A 120 1.20 -7.68 -8.96
N VAL A 121 2.45 -8.05 -8.68
CA VAL A 121 3.63 -7.36 -9.22
C VAL A 121 3.72 -7.51 -10.75
N LYS A 122 3.47 -8.72 -11.26
CA LYS A 122 3.43 -8.96 -12.72
C LYS A 122 2.36 -8.10 -13.39
N VAL A 123 1.16 -8.02 -12.81
CA VAL A 123 0.04 -7.22 -13.33
C VAL A 123 0.40 -5.73 -13.30
N PHE A 124 0.88 -5.21 -12.16
CA PHE A 124 1.20 -3.79 -12.01
C PHE A 124 2.30 -3.31 -12.96
N ASN A 125 3.29 -4.18 -13.25
CA ASN A 125 4.41 -3.86 -14.13
C ASN A 125 4.17 -4.25 -15.61
N ASN A 126 3.00 -4.79 -15.93
CA ASN A 126 2.64 -5.11 -17.31
C ASN A 126 2.09 -3.88 -18.02
N GLU A 127 2.29 -3.80 -19.33
CA GLU A 127 1.76 -2.75 -20.22
C GLU A 127 0.25 -2.54 -20.11
N LEU A 128 -0.50 -3.58 -19.68
CA LEU A 128 -1.94 -3.46 -19.44
C LEU A 128 -2.29 -2.39 -18.41
N MET A 129 -1.36 -2.06 -17.49
CA MET A 129 -1.56 -1.03 -16.46
C MET A 129 -1.28 0.39 -16.96
N ASP A 130 -0.60 0.56 -18.09
CA ASP A 130 -0.19 1.89 -18.57
C ASP A 130 -1.37 2.83 -18.81
N PRO A 131 -2.47 2.41 -19.49
CA PRO A 131 -3.63 3.26 -19.66
C PRO A 131 -4.32 3.61 -18.33
N PHE A 132 -4.34 2.70 -17.36
CA PHE A 132 -4.90 2.95 -16.01
C PHE A 132 -4.03 3.96 -15.24
N LYS A 133 -2.71 3.75 -15.20
CA LYS A 133 -1.76 4.67 -14.56
C LYS A 133 -1.83 6.06 -15.18
N LYS A 134 -1.86 6.11 -16.51
CA LYS A 134 -1.95 7.38 -17.24
C LYS A 134 -3.24 8.12 -16.93
N LYS A 135 -4.36 7.43 -16.90
CA LYS A 135 -5.66 8.04 -16.59
C LYS A 135 -5.69 8.65 -15.18
N VAL A 136 -5.18 7.92 -14.18
CA VAL A 136 -5.06 8.42 -12.80
C VAL A 136 -4.14 9.65 -12.74
N GLU A 137 -3.04 9.64 -13.50
CA GLU A 137 -2.12 10.77 -13.56
C GLU A 137 -2.74 12.00 -14.23
N ASP A 138 -3.42 11.81 -15.37
CA ASP A 138 -3.96 12.91 -16.18
C ASP A 138 -5.23 13.52 -15.55
N GLU A 139 -6.14 12.71 -15.01
CA GLU A 139 -7.45 13.17 -14.58
C GLU A 139 -7.51 13.45 -13.06
N LEU A 140 -6.71 12.75 -12.25
CA LEU A 140 -6.71 12.93 -10.79
C LEU A 140 -5.44 13.63 -10.28
N GLY A 141 -4.40 13.75 -11.10
CA GLY A 141 -3.12 14.35 -10.69
C GLY A 141 -2.33 13.47 -9.71
N VAL A 142 -2.52 12.14 -9.78
CA VAL A 142 -1.89 11.15 -8.90
C VAL A 142 -1.07 10.16 -9.72
N LYS A 143 0.17 9.94 -9.31
CA LYS A 143 1.04 8.89 -9.85
C LYS A 143 0.97 7.65 -8.95
N LEU A 144 0.79 6.49 -9.56
CA LEU A 144 0.89 5.19 -8.90
C LEU A 144 2.33 4.68 -9.06
N LEU A 145 3.15 4.80 -8.01
CA LEU A 145 4.59 4.51 -8.09
C LEU A 145 4.89 3.02 -8.03
N SER A 146 4.27 2.30 -7.10
CA SER A 146 4.53 0.87 -6.91
C SER A 146 3.33 0.18 -6.27
N VAL A 147 3.30 -1.16 -6.30
CA VAL A 147 2.26 -1.99 -5.69
C VAL A 147 2.78 -2.65 -4.42
N MET A 148 2.08 -2.44 -3.31
CA MET A 148 2.33 -3.05 -2.02
C MET A 148 1.36 -4.19 -1.76
N TYR A 149 1.87 -5.33 -1.33
CA TYR A 149 1.07 -6.46 -0.89
C TYR A 149 0.53 -6.22 0.51
N LEU A 150 -0.79 -6.25 0.69
CA LEU A 150 -1.43 -6.17 2.00
C LEU A 150 -1.66 -7.54 2.64
N GLY A 151 -1.87 -8.56 1.82
CA GLY A 151 -2.10 -9.91 2.31
C GLY A 151 -3.36 -10.56 1.75
N LYS A 152 -3.55 -11.82 2.10
CA LYS A 152 -4.80 -12.56 1.82
C LYS A 152 -5.84 -12.20 2.86
N ARG A 153 -6.96 -11.66 2.41
CA ARG A 153 -8.07 -11.27 3.29
C ARG A 153 -8.93 -12.47 3.63
N HIS A 154 -9.36 -12.51 4.88
CA HIS A 154 -10.18 -13.56 5.48
C HIS A 154 -11.36 -12.93 6.22
N VAL A 155 -12.47 -13.66 6.32
CA VAL A 155 -13.60 -13.26 7.16
C VAL A 155 -13.26 -13.54 8.61
N ASN A 156 -13.47 -12.57 9.50
CA ASN A 156 -13.20 -12.67 10.91
C ASN A 156 -14.46 -12.25 11.70
N LEU A 157 -15.02 -13.15 12.51
CA LEU A 157 -16.32 -13.00 13.15
C LEU A 157 -16.23 -12.97 14.67
N ARG A 158 -17.18 -12.25 15.30
CA ARG A 158 -17.38 -12.18 16.76
C ARG A 158 -18.00 -13.47 17.31
N GLN A 159 -18.94 -14.05 16.58
CA GLN A 159 -19.60 -15.29 16.99
C GLN A 159 -18.58 -16.45 16.99
N PRO A 160 -18.59 -17.34 17.99
CA PRO A 160 -17.80 -18.55 17.96
C PRO A 160 -18.33 -19.52 16.90
N LYS A 161 -17.49 -20.43 16.45
CA LYS A 161 -17.84 -21.43 15.45
C LYS A 161 -18.98 -22.35 15.89
N SER A 162 -19.14 -22.56 17.20
CA SER A 162 -20.26 -23.33 17.77
C SER A 162 -21.62 -22.69 17.51
N GLU A 163 -21.68 -21.37 17.36
CA GLU A 163 -22.92 -20.64 17.05
C GLU A 163 -23.10 -20.44 15.55
N LEU A 164 -22.01 -20.18 14.83
CA LEU A 164 -22.02 -19.96 13.38
C LEU A 164 -20.80 -20.61 12.73
N THR A 165 -21.00 -21.72 12.02
CA THR A 165 -19.96 -22.35 11.21
C THR A 165 -20.13 -21.94 9.76
N VAL A 166 -19.14 -21.21 9.22
CA VAL A 166 -19.14 -20.76 7.83
C VAL A 166 -18.38 -21.74 6.95
N LYS A 167 -19.08 -22.44 6.08
CA LYS A 167 -18.52 -23.37 5.08
C LYS A 167 -18.66 -22.85 3.66
N THR A 168 -19.75 -22.14 3.37
CA THR A 168 -20.11 -21.65 2.03
C THR A 168 -20.57 -20.18 2.11
N PRO A 169 -20.66 -19.45 0.98
CA PRO A 169 -21.23 -18.10 0.97
C PRO A 169 -22.62 -17.98 1.57
N ALA A 170 -23.44 -19.04 1.47
CA ALA A 170 -24.79 -19.05 2.02
C ALA A 170 -24.82 -18.90 3.56
N ASP A 171 -23.79 -19.35 4.23
CA ASP A 171 -23.68 -19.30 5.70
C ASP A 171 -23.37 -17.87 6.21
N LEU A 172 -22.96 -16.95 5.31
CA LEU A 172 -22.78 -15.53 5.62
C LEU A 172 -24.05 -14.69 5.44
N LYS A 173 -25.18 -15.32 5.03
CA LYS A 173 -26.43 -14.61 4.87
C LYS A 173 -26.88 -13.98 6.19
N GLY A 174 -27.10 -12.65 6.16
CA GLY A 174 -27.52 -11.90 7.35
C GLY A 174 -26.39 -11.50 8.30
N VAL A 175 -25.16 -12.00 8.07
CA VAL A 175 -23.98 -11.54 8.82
C VAL A 175 -23.68 -10.09 8.46
N ASN A 176 -23.74 -9.22 9.47
CA ASN A 176 -23.39 -7.80 9.33
C ASN A 176 -21.87 -7.66 9.30
N LEU A 177 -21.30 -7.68 8.09
CA LEU A 177 -19.86 -7.66 7.87
C LEU A 177 -19.38 -6.23 7.61
N ARG A 178 -18.54 -5.69 8.49
CA ARG A 178 -17.89 -4.40 8.22
C ARG A 178 -17.04 -4.48 6.97
N MET A 179 -17.24 -3.52 6.08
CA MET A 179 -16.38 -3.25 4.92
C MET A 179 -15.99 -1.76 4.91
N PRO A 180 -14.87 -1.37 4.25
CA PRO A 180 -14.60 0.04 3.97
C PRO A 180 -15.74 0.71 3.18
N GLY A 181 -15.82 2.04 3.21
CA GLY A 181 -17.01 2.79 2.78
C GLY A 181 -17.28 2.88 1.28
N THR A 182 -16.37 2.43 0.39
CA THR A 182 -16.58 2.58 -1.06
C THR A 182 -17.53 1.52 -1.64
N ASP A 183 -18.22 1.84 -2.73
CA ASP A 183 -19.14 0.91 -3.40
C ASP A 183 -18.47 -0.40 -3.81
N ALA A 184 -17.21 -0.35 -4.24
CA ALA A 184 -16.47 -1.55 -4.63
C ALA A 184 -16.21 -2.47 -3.41
N TRP A 185 -15.93 -1.91 -2.23
CA TRP A 185 -15.81 -2.67 -0.99
C TRP A 185 -17.15 -3.24 -0.53
N GLN A 186 -18.22 -2.42 -0.56
CA GLN A 186 -19.57 -2.88 -0.23
C GLN A 186 -20.02 -4.01 -1.15
N TYR A 187 -19.67 -3.90 -2.44
CA TYR A 187 -19.99 -4.96 -3.40
C TYR A 187 -19.25 -6.26 -3.10
N LEU A 188 -17.98 -6.21 -2.72
CA LEU A 188 -17.22 -7.41 -2.33
C LEU A 188 -17.88 -8.12 -1.14
N GLY A 189 -18.32 -7.39 -0.10
CA GLY A 189 -19.05 -7.95 1.03
C GLY A 189 -20.35 -8.65 0.62
N LYS A 190 -21.12 -8.04 -0.29
CA LYS A 190 -22.32 -8.66 -0.88
C LYS A 190 -21.97 -9.91 -1.69
N ALA A 191 -20.92 -9.84 -2.50
CA ALA A 191 -20.47 -10.96 -3.31
C ALA A 191 -19.97 -12.14 -2.47
N LEU A 192 -19.52 -11.91 -1.23
CA LEU A 192 -19.21 -12.96 -0.26
C LEU A 192 -20.46 -13.61 0.34
N GLY A 193 -21.66 -13.04 0.15
CA GLY A 193 -22.91 -13.52 0.73
C GLY A 193 -23.32 -12.80 2.03
N ALA A 194 -22.53 -11.84 2.50
CA ALA A 194 -22.78 -11.10 3.73
C ALA A 194 -23.67 -9.85 3.52
N SER A 195 -24.07 -9.21 4.62
CA SER A 195 -24.69 -7.89 4.66
C SER A 195 -23.61 -6.86 5.02
N PRO A 196 -23.01 -6.16 4.03
CA PRO A 196 -21.89 -5.26 4.33
C PRO A 196 -22.35 -3.96 4.98
N THR A 197 -21.61 -3.52 5.98
CA THR A 197 -21.79 -2.22 6.65
C THR A 197 -20.57 -1.34 6.41
N PRO A 198 -20.75 -0.15 5.80
CA PRO A 198 -19.66 0.80 5.60
C PRO A 198 -19.22 1.40 6.94
N LEU A 199 -17.92 1.32 7.23
CA LEU A 199 -17.35 1.90 8.45
C LEU A 199 -15.88 2.21 8.26
N ALA A 200 -15.40 3.36 8.74
CA ALA A 200 -14.00 3.74 8.69
C ALA A 200 -13.12 2.77 9.50
N PHE A 201 -11.86 2.59 9.06
CA PHE A 201 -11.00 1.54 9.61
C PHE A 201 -10.65 1.75 11.09
N ASN A 202 -10.49 2.99 11.53
CA ASN A 202 -10.23 3.35 12.92
C ASN A 202 -11.39 3.05 13.89
N GLU A 203 -12.60 2.83 13.38
CA GLU A 203 -13.81 2.55 14.17
C GLU A 203 -14.08 1.04 14.33
N VAL A 204 -13.38 0.18 13.58
CA VAL A 204 -13.68 -1.26 13.47
C VAL A 204 -13.55 -1.99 14.80
N TYR A 205 -12.51 -1.71 15.60
CA TYR A 205 -12.31 -2.37 16.89
C TYR A 205 -13.51 -2.11 17.82
N THR A 206 -13.92 -0.85 17.95
CA THR A 206 -15.06 -0.47 18.78
C THR A 206 -16.37 -1.07 18.27
N ALA A 207 -16.59 -1.08 16.95
CA ALA A 207 -17.79 -1.66 16.37
C ALA A 207 -17.88 -3.18 16.60
N LEU A 208 -16.76 -3.89 16.51
CA LEU A 208 -16.68 -5.31 16.89
C LEU A 208 -16.91 -5.51 18.39
N GLN A 209 -16.29 -4.69 19.24
CA GLN A 209 -16.41 -4.80 20.68
C GLN A 209 -17.85 -4.60 21.16
N THR A 210 -18.55 -3.60 20.63
CA THR A 210 -19.93 -3.27 21.01
C THR A 210 -20.98 -4.15 20.33
N GLY A 211 -20.61 -4.88 19.26
CA GLY A 211 -21.57 -5.67 18.48
C GLY A 211 -22.35 -4.88 17.44
N ALA A 212 -21.90 -3.68 17.08
CA ALA A 212 -22.47 -2.92 15.99
C ALA A 212 -22.28 -3.61 14.62
N VAL A 213 -21.26 -4.46 14.51
CA VAL A 213 -21.05 -5.38 13.40
C VAL A 213 -20.73 -6.79 13.91
N ASP A 214 -21.06 -7.82 13.12
CA ASP A 214 -20.79 -9.21 13.46
C ASP A 214 -19.36 -9.64 13.12
N GLY A 215 -18.72 -8.95 12.19
CA GLY A 215 -17.39 -9.27 11.73
C GLY A 215 -16.79 -8.21 10.84
N GLN A 216 -15.59 -8.51 10.38
CA GLN A 216 -14.83 -7.72 9.42
C GLN A 216 -14.00 -8.66 8.52
N ASP A 217 -13.35 -8.12 7.48
CA ASP A 217 -12.42 -8.86 6.66
C ASP A 217 -11.05 -8.18 6.66
N ASN A 218 -9.99 -8.93 6.95
CA ASN A 218 -8.60 -8.47 6.81
C ASN A 218 -7.61 -9.66 6.78
N PRO A 219 -6.35 -9.43 6.36
CA PRO A 219 -5.28 -10.41 6.52
C PRO A 219 -4.88 -10.60 7.99
N LEU A 220 -4.31 -11.76 8.31
CA LEU A 220 -3.85 -12.08 9.66
C LEU A 220 -2.93 -11.02 10.29
N PRO A 221 -1.94 -10.45 9.57
CA PRO A 221 -1.11 -9.39 10.14
C PRO A 221 -1.91 -8.16 10.59
N THR A 222 -2.93 -7.78 9.83
CA THR A 222 -3.81 -6.66 10.18
C THR A 222 -4.70 -7.00 11.40
N VAL A 223 -5.20 -8.24 11.48
CA VAL A 223 -5.97 -8.71 12.65
C VAL A 223 -5.13 -8.62 13.93
N VAL A 224 -3.84 -8.94 13.84
CA VAL A 224 -2.91 -8.86 14.98
C VAL A 224 -2.52 -7.41 15.29
N ASP A 225 -2.15 -6.62 14.30
CA ASP A 225 -1.75 -5.21 14.47
C ASP A 225 -2.86 -4.37 15.11
N LYS A 226 -4.11 -4.60 14.71
CA LYS A 226 -5.30 -3.90 15.23
C LYS A 226 -5.95 -4.61 16.41
N LYS A 227 -5.36 -5.70 16.89
CA LYS A 227 -5.86 -6.49 18.03
C LYS A 227 -7.30 -7.00 17.85
N PHE A 228 -7.76 -7.19 16.62
CA PHE A 228 -9.11 -7.69 16.38
C PHE A 228 -9.33 -9.08 16.99
N TYR A 229 -8.26 -9.83 17.25
CA TYR A 229 -8.32 -11.10 17.97
C TYR A 229 -8.86 -10.97 19.41
N GLU A 230 -8.86 -9.78 20.02
CA GLU A 230 -9.43 -9.57 21.36
C GLU A 230 -10.96 -9.50 21.35
N VAL A 231 -11.53 -9.09 20.22
CA VAL A 231 -12.97 -8.80 20.05
C VAL A 231 -13.66 -9.70 19.02
N THR A 232 -12.98 -10.76 18.56
CA THR A 232 -13.52 -11.78 17.65
C THR A 232 -13.21 -13.19 18.17
N LYS A 233 -13.84 -14.23 17.59
CA LYS A 233 -13.71 -15.63 18.05
C LYS A 233 -13.28 -16.58 16.95
N GLN A 234 -13.43 -16.23 15.68
CA GLN A 234 -13.05 -17.12 14.58
C GLN A 234 -12.54 -16.34 13.37
N ILE A 235 -11.66 -17.00 12.62
CA ILE A 235 -11.17 -16.56 11.32
C ILE A 235 -11.44 -17.66 10.31
N ILE A 236 -12.22 -17.35 9.30
CA ILE A 236 -12.54 -18.23 8.19
C ILE A 236 -11.59 -17.89 7.05
N LEU A 237 -10.69 -18.82 6.69
CA LEU A 237 -9.64 -18.62 5.70
C LEU A 237 -10.19 -18.58 4.26
N THR A 238 -11.11 -17.66 4.01
CA THR A 238 -11.75 -17.51 2.69
C THR A 238 -10.78 -17.11 1.59
N SER A 239 -9.67 -16.46 1.91
CA SER A 239 -8.69 -15.97 0.93
C SER A 239 -9.34 -15.26 -0.28
N HIS A 240 -10.46 -14.59 -0.04
CA HIS A 240 -11.35 -14.06 -1.08
C HIS A 240 -10.75 -12.89 -1.85
N LEU A 241 -9.74 -12.23 -1.28
CA LEU A 241 -9.01 -11.17 -1.93
C LEU A 241 -7.53 -11.28 -1.57
N VAL A 242 -6.68 -11.43 -2.57
CA VAL A 242 -5.26 -11.14 -2.45
C VAL A 242 -5.14 -9.62 -2.61
N ASP A 243 -5.07 -8.92 -1.48
CA ASP A 243 -5.24 -7.48 -1.44
C ASP A 243 -3.95 -6.73 -1.74
N LEU A 244 -4.11 -5.60 -2.40
CA LEU A 244 -3.02 -4.73 -2.82
C LEU A 244 -3.33 -3.27 -2.47
N ASN A 245 -2.26 -2.52 -2.32
CA ASN A 245 -2.33 -1.07 -2.27
C ASN A 245 -1.29 -0.48 -3.22
N TYR A 246 -1.56 0.71 -3.70
CA TYR A 246 -0.62 1.48 -4.50
C TYR A 246 0.02 2.56 -3.64
N ILE A 247 1.32 2.82 -3.84
CA ILE A 247 1.95 4.04 -3.35
C ILE A 247 1.52 5.16 -4.30
N ALA A 248 0.60 5.99 -3.83
CA ALA A 248 0.08 7.15 -4.56
C ALA A 248 0.93 8.38 -4.24
N PHE A 249 1.32 9.14 -5.26
CA PHE A 249 2.16 10.32 -5.15
C PHE A 249 1.58 11.49 -5.96
N SER A 250 1.60 12.70 -5.40
CA SER A 250 1.12 13.91 -6.07
C SER A 250 1.91 14.22 -7.34
N LYS A 251 1.24 14.25 -8.49
CA LYS A 251 1.83 14.68 -9.76
C LYS A 251 2.38 16.12 -9.67
N LYS A 252 1.64 17.00 -9.02
CA LYS A 252 2.07 18.40 -8.79
C LYS A 252 3.41 18.47 -8.05
N THR A 253 3.63 17.60 -7.08
CA THR A 253 4.92 17.52 -6.37
C THR A 253 5.96 16.82 -7.23
N TRP A 254 5.59 15.74 -7.91
CA TRP A 254 6.46 15.00 -8.83
C TRP A 254 7.06 15.89 -9.91
N ASP A 255 6.27 16.77 -10.51
CA ASP A 255 6.72 17.66 -11.58
C ASP A 255 7.78 18.67 -11.13
N LYS A 256 7.83 18.98 -9.83
CA LYS A 256 8.85 19.85 -9.23
C LYS A 256 10.19 19.15 -8.94
N LEU A 257 10.21 17.82 -8.96
CA LEU A 257 11.41 17.04 -8.72
C LEU A 257 12.35 17.10 -9.92
N SER A 258 13.67 17.14 -9.67
CA SER A 258 14.67 16.94 -10.71
C SER A 258 14.57 15.51 -11.28
N GLY A 259 15.21 15.25 -12.44
CA GLY A 259 15.27 13.91 -13.02
C GLY A 259 15.87 12.88 -12.06
N GLU A 260 16.93 13.25 -11.35
CA GLU A 260 17.58 12.40 -10.35
C GLU A 260 16.65 12.12 -9.16
N GLN A 261 15.99 13.17 -8.64
CA GLN A 261 15.04 13.00 -7.52
C GLN A 261 13.84 12.12 -7.91
N LYS A 262 13.30 12.27 -9.14
CA LYS A 262 12.23 11.40 -9.66
C LYS A 262 12.67 9.93 -9.69
N MET A 263 13.84 9.67 -10.20
CA MET A 263 14.41 8.31 -10.26
C MET A 263 14.57 7.75 -8.83
N ARG A 264 15.12 8.52 -7.90
CA ARG A 264 15.30 8.09 -6.50
C ARG A 264 13.99 7.84 -5.78
N VAL A 265 12.98 8.68 -5.95
CA VAL A 265 11.64 8.46 -5.38
C VAL A 265 11.02 7.17 -5.93
N GLN A 266 11.15 6.92 -7.24
CA GLN A 266 10.66 5.68 -7.85
C GLN A 266 11.39 4.45 -7.29
N GLN A 267 12.72 4.46 -7.27
CA GLN A 267 13.53 3.36 -6.71
C GLN A 267 13.22 3.11 -5.23
N ALA A 268 13.02 4.18 -4.45
CA ALA A 268 12.67 4.10 -3.04
C ALA A 268 11.28 3.47 -2.83
N ALA A 269 10.31 3.83 -3.67
CA ALA A 269 8.97 3.22 -3.64
C ALA A 269 9.02 1.73 -3.99
N ASP A 270 9.78 1.35 -5.02
CA ASP A 270 9.95 -0.05 -5.44
C ASP A 270 10.67 -0.90 -4.38
N ALA A 271 11.71 -0.33 -3.75
CA ALA A 271 12.44 -0.98 -2.66
C ALA A 271 11.52 -1.21 -1.45
N ALA A 272 10.75 -0.18 -1.04
CA ALA A 272 9.81 -0.30 0.07
C ALA A 272 8.70 -1.32 -0.23
N ALA A 273 8.15 -1.31 -1.45
CA ALA A 273 7.12 -2.27 -1.84
C ALA A 273 7.66 -3.72 -1.83
N SER A 274 8.90 -3.92 -2.28
CA SER A 274 9.55 -5.24 -2.29
C SER A 274 9.83 -5.74 -0.87
N TRP A 275 10.40 -4.88 0.00
CA TRP A 275 10.66 -5.21 1.40
C TRP A 275 9.35 -5.47 2.15
N GLY A 276 8.36 -4.60 1.99
CA GLY A 276 7.04 -4.73 2.64
C GLY A 276 6.34 -6.02 2.26
N ARG A 277 6.41 -6.43 0.98
CA ARG A 277 5.86 -7.70 0.50
C ARG A 277 6.48 -8.90 1.21
N LEU A 278 7.82 -8.95 1.29
CA LEU A 278 8.53 -10.04 1.98
C LEU A 278 8.16 -10.09 3.45
N ARG A 279 8.13 -8.94 4.12
CA ARG A 279 7.74 -8.84 5.52
C ARG A 279 6.31 -9.30 5.76
N GLN A 280 5.38 -8.88 4.91
CA GLN A 280 3.97 -9.27 5.00
C GLN A 280 3.77 -10.77 4.83
N LEU A 281 4.44 -11.39 3.84
CA LEU A 281 4.41 -12.84 3.64
C LEU A 281 4.98 -13.62 4.84
N GLN A 282 6.07 -13.12 5.46
CA GLN A 282 6.61 -13.72 6.69
C GLN A 282 5.60 -13.65 7.85
N LEU A 283 4.93 -12.51 8.02
CA LEU A 283 3.92 -12.32 9.06
C LEU A 283 2.70 -13.23 8.81
N GLU A 284 2.18 -13.34 7.59
CA GLU A 284 1.07 -14.23 7.28
C GLU A 284 1.37 -15.69 7.66
N ASN A 285 2.58 -16.15 7.39
CA ASN A 285 2.99 -17.51 7.69
C ASN A 285 3.19 -17.79 9.20
N SER A 286 3.49 -16.75 10.00
CA SER A 286 3.86 -16.91 11.41
C SER A 286 2.71 -16.63 12.39
N LEU A 287 1.68 -15.87 11.98
CA LEU A 287 0.68 -15.35 12.92
C LEU A 287 -0.52 -16.26 13.16
N ALA A 288 -0.73 -17.32 12.35
CA ALA A 288 -1.85 -18.22 12.56
C ALA A 288 -1.81 -18.90 13.95
N ASP A 289 -0.63 -19.36 14.38
CA ASP A 289 -0.47 -20.00 15.69
C ASP A 289 -0.60 -19.00 16.84
N PHE A 290 -0.11 -17.78 16.65
CA PHE A 290 -0.33 -16.69 17.60
C PHE A 290 -1.83 -16.45 17.82
N VAL A 291 -2.61 -16.30 16.75
CA VAL A 291 -4.05 -16.05 16.84
C VAL A 291 -4.79 -17.24 17.48
N ARG A 292 -4.40 -18.50 17.16
CA ARG A 292 -4.92 -19.70 17.85
C ARG A 292 -4.61 -19.66 19.34
N SER A 293 -3.39 -19.25 19.73
CA SER A 293 -3.01 -19.12 21.14
C SER A 293 -3.83 -18.08 21.92
N LYS A 294 -4.49 -17.15 21.18
CA LYS A 294 -5.44 -16.18 21.75
C LYS A 294 -6.86 -16.70 21.83
N GLY A 295 -7.08 -17.97 21.49
CA GLY A 295 -8.37 -18.63 21.63
C GLY A 295 -9.29 -18.49 20.41
N LEU A 296 -8.78 -18.01 19.25
CA LEU A 296 -9.58 -17.96 18.02
C LEU A 296 -9.52 -19.31 17.29
N GLU A 297 -10.65 -19.72 16.78
CA GLU A 297 -10.75 -20.83 15.85
C GLU A 297 -10.39 -20.35 14.43
N ILE A 298 -9.43 -21.04 13.79
CA ILE A 298 -9.01 -20.75 12.42
C ILE A 298 -9.26 -21.99 11.59
N TYR A 299 -10.00 -21.87 10.50
CA TYR A 299 -10.31 -22.99 9.62
C TYR A 299 -10.57 -22.54 8.17
N GLU A 300 -10.47 -23.50 7.24
CA GLU A 300 -10.77 -23.30 5.84
C GLU A 300 -12.25 -23.62 5.56
N PRO A 301 -12.94 -22.76 4.78
CA PRO A 301 -14.26 -23.06 4.23
C PRO A 301 -14.13 -23.86 2.94
N ASP A 302 -15.26 -24.11 2.26
CA ASP A 302 -15.24 -24.54 0.85
C ASP A 302 -14.79 -23.36 -0.05
N SER A 303 -13.48 -23.24 -0.20
CA SER A 303 -12.85 -22.16 -0.99
C SER A 303 -13.26 -22.20 -2.47
N ALA A 304 -13.60 -23.38 -3.01
CA ALA A 304 -14.07 -23.53 -4.39
C ALA A 304 -15.48 -22.95 -4.54
N ALA A 305 -16.37 -23.21 -3.57
CA ALA A 305 -17.71 -22.64 -3.54
C ALA A 305 -17.66 -21.11 -3.42
N PHE A 306 -16.81 -20.57 -2.53
CA PHE A 306 -16.60 -19.12 -2.40
C PHE A 306 -16.10 -18.50 -3.71
N ARG A 307 -15.04 -19.04 -4.30
CA ARG A 307 -14.48 -18.54 -5.57
C ARG A 307 -15.54 -18.53 -6.68
N LYS A 308 -16.22 -19.65 -6.88
CA LYS A 308 -17.25 -19.77 -7.92
C LYS A 308 -18.38 -18.76 -7.71
N HIS A 309 -18.84 -18.63 -6.47
CA HIS A 309 -19.94 -17.72 -6.13
C HIS A 309 -19.54 -16.26 -6.38
N VAL A 310 -18.41 -15.82 -5.81
CA VAL A 310 -17.93 -14.42 -5.92
C VAL A 310 -17.67 -14.05 -7.36
N GLN A 311 -16.95 -14.88 -8.12
CA GLN A 311 -16.66 -14.60 -9.53
C GLN A 311 -17.94 -14.50 -10.38
N LYS A 312 -18.95 -15.34 -10.11
CA LYS A 312 -20.25 -15.26 -10.78
C LYS A 312 -20.95 -13.92 -10.51
N GLN A 313 -20.89 -13.41 -9.25
CA GLN A 313 -21.48 -12.10 -8.91
C GLN A 313 -20.83 -10.99 -9.73
N TYR A 314 -19.50 -10.97 -9.81
CA TYR A 314 -18.78 -9.92 -10.53
C TYR A 314 -19.04 -9.92 -12.03
N VAL A 315 -19.08 -11.08 -12.68
CA VAL A 315 -19.34 -11.17 -14.14
C VAL A 315 -20.69 -10.55 -14.52
N GLY A 316 -21.70 -10.63 -13.64
CA GLY A 316 -23.02 -10.05 -13.84
C GLY A 316 -23.21 -8.62 -13.31
N SER A 317 -22.15 -8.01 -12.77
CA SER A 317 -22.25 -6.72 -12.08
C SER A 317 -22.14 -5.50 -12.99
N GLU A 318 -22.61 -4.35 -12.49
CA GLU A 318 -22.39 -3.06 -13.15
C GLU A 318 -20.89 -2.73 -13.25
N PHE A 319 -20.06 -3.20 -12.30
CA PHE A 319 -18.63 -3.03 -12.38
C PHE A 319 -18.01 -3.67 -13.61
N ALA A 320 -18.46 -4.88 -13.98
CA ALA A 320 -17.94 -5.56 -15.16
C ALA A 320 -18.21 -4.82 -16.48
N LYS A 321 -19.23 -3.97 -16.51
CA LYS A 321 -19.53 -3.13 -17.68
C LYS A 321 -18.46 -2.06 -17.93
N SER A 322 -17.79 -1.59 -16.88
CA SER A 322 -16.70 -0.60 -16.97
C SER A 322 -15.36 -1.21 -17.35
N TRP A 323 -15.21 -2.53 -17.27
CA TRP A 323 -13.93 -3.18 -17.51
C TRP A 323 -13.54 -3.18 -19.00
N PRO A 324 -12.31 -2.75 -19.34
CA PRO A 324 -11.87 -2.79 -20.71
C PRO A 324 -11.85 -4.23 -21.24
N LYS A 325 -12.31 -4.38 -22.48
CA LYS A 325 -12.44 -5.71 -23.12
C LYS A 325 -11.10 -6.44 -23.14
N GLY A 326 -11.10 -7.67 -22.64
CA GLY A 326 -9.93 -8.55 -22.66
C GLY A 326 -8.96 -8.36 -21.48
N VAL A 327 -9.06 -7.28 -20.69
CA VAL A 327 -8.13 -7.01 -19.57
C VAL A 327 -8.21 -8.10 -18.51
N LEU A 328 -9.40 -8.56 -18.10
CA LEU A 328 -9.53 -9.65 -17.13
C LEU A 328 -8.84 -10.95 -17.62
N LYS A 329 -8.99 -11.28 -18.91
CA LYS A 329 -8.31 -12.43 -19.52
C LYS A 329 -6.79 -12.26 -19.47
N LYS A 330 -6.28 -11.06 -19.75
CA LYS A 330 -4.84 -10.76 -19.68
C LYS A 330 -4.34 -10.85 -18.25
N ILE A 331 -5.03 -10.30 -17.26
CA ILE A 331 -4.70 -10.43 -15.84
C ILE A 331 -4.56 -11.92 -15.49
N ASN A 332 -5.58 -12.74 -15.78
CA ASN A 332 -5.58 -14.17 -15.45
C ASN A 332 -4.39 -14.89 -16.11
N SER A 333 -4.00 -14.52 -17.32
CA SER A 333 -2.86 -15.14 -18.03
C SER A 333 -1.49 -14.83 -17.42
N LEU A 334 -1.35 -13.75 -16.64
CA LEU A 334 -0.13 -13.38 -15.96
C LEU A 334 0.10 -14.15 -14.65
N GLY A 335 -0.92 -14.84 -14.16
CA GLY A 335 -0.86 -15.68 -12.95
C GLY A 335 -0.37 -17.11 -13.20
N ASN A 336 -0.26 -17.53 -14.44
CA ASN A 336 0.16 -18.89 -14.85
C ASN A 336 1.66 -18.96 -15.06
#